data_dcccc617f029c6616ca995e8f01820c0
#
_entry.id   dcccc617f029c6616ca995e8f01820c0
#
_cell.length_a   1.000
_cell.length_b   1.000
_cell.length_c   1.000
_cell.angle_alpha   90.00
_cell.angle_beta   90.00
_cell.angle_gamma   90.00
#
_symmetry.space_group_name_H-M   'P 1'
#
loop_
_entity.id
_entity.type
_entity.pdbx_description
1 polymer ?
#
loop_
_entity_poly.entity_id
_entity_poly.type
_entity_poly.pdbx_seq_one_letter_code
_entity_poly.pdbx_strand_id
1 'polypeptide(L)'
;KILRKERGFIFYGTLLGIVREKNILRGDDDIDVLIDIKFKKKILKILKKLKIFKINKKVINKYFIQLVRRNKKIKTFVDLYFYINNSKNKYIEEKHNFLSSINLKSHTLHIPKKLVFPIKKSKKFENVYIPNKPINLCRYLYGKSWKKPLNKNTGYRMEIYNNKPKLIKRSKIGGISRSFKQFFYNQYKKK
;
A
#
# COMPACT_ATOMS: atom_id res chain seq x y z
N LYS A 1 5.74 -17.77 4.16
CA LYS A 1 4.73 -18.75 4.69
C LYS A 1 3.53 -18.07 5.39
N ILE A 2 3.74 -16.94 6.11
CA ILE A 2 2.70 -16.25 6.90
C ILE A 2 1.55 -15.75 6.03
N LEU A 3 1.84 -15.10 4.91
CA LEU A 3 0.83 -14.53 4.03
C LEU A 3 0.05 -15.58 3.22
N ARG A 4 0.56 -16.81 3.14
CA ARG A 4 -0.02 -17.90 2.34
C ARG A 4 -1.43 -18.29 2.77
N LYS A 5 -1.70 -18.30 4.08
CA LYS A 5 -3.02 -18.64 4.65
C LYS A 5 -3.92 -17.40 4.78
N GLU A 6 -3.33 -16.21 4.79
CA GLU A 6 -4.01 -14.97 5.17
C GLU A 6 -4.46 -14.13 3.97
N ARG A 7 -4.45 -14.71 2.76
CA ARG A 7 -4.89 -14.06 1.51
C ARG A 7 -4.31 -12.66 1.30
N GLY A 8 -3.04 -12.47 1.73
CA GLY A 8 -2.28 -11.27 1.43
C GLY A 8 -1.64 -11.36 0.05
N PHE A 9 -1.55 -10.24 -0.66
CA PHE A 9 -0.89 -10.14 -1.96
C PHE A 9 -0.17 -8.80 -2.08
N ILE A 10 0.86 -8.77 -2.92
CA ILE A 10 1.61 -7.53 -3.18
C ILE A 10 0.74 -6.50 -3.88
N PHE A 11 0.96 -5.23 -3.54
CA PHE A 11 0.13 -4.13 -4.00
C PHE A 11 0.98 -2.90 -4.35
N TYR A 12 0.36 -1.81 -4.74
CA TYR A 12 0.97 -0.51 -5.05
C TYR A 12 2.32 -0.59 -5.79
N GLY A 13 3.36 0.07 -5.28
CA GLY A 13 4.70 0.16 -5.89
C GLY A 13 5.33 -1.21 -6.13
N THR A 14 5.21 -2.11 -5.16
CA THR A 14 5.71 -3.49 -5.27
C THR A 14 5.05 -4.26 -6.41
N LEU A 15 3.71 -4.18 -6.55
CA LEU A 15 3.01 -4.82 -7.66
C LEU A 15 3.44 -4.22 -9.00
N LEU A 16 3.53 -2.89 -9.07
CA LEU A 16 3.96 -2.18 -10.28
C LEU A 16 5.34 -2.65 -10.74
N GLY A 17 6.30 -2.73 -9.83
CA GLY A 17 7.65 -3.21 -10.12
C GLY A 17 7.67 -4.64 -10.66
N ILE A 18 6.98 -5.55 -9.95
CA ILE A 18 6.90 -6.96 -10.37
C ILE A 18 6.28 -7.12 -11.77
N VAL A 19 5.23 -6.34 -12.07
CA VAL A 19 4.52 -6.44 -13.36
C VAL A 19 5.29 -5.77 -14.49
N ARG A 20 5.85 -4.59 -14.26
CA ARG A 20 6.51 -3.76 -15.25
C ARG A 20 7.97 -4.15 -15.49
N GLU A 21 8.73 -4.30 -14.40
CA GLU A 21 10.19 -4.46 -14.43
C GLU A 21 10.63 -5.89 -14.12
N LYS A 22 9.68 -6.76 -13.77
CA LYS A 22 9.97 -8.11 -13.29
C LYS A 22 10.88 -8.12 -12.05
N ASN A 23 10.88 -7.00 -11.31
CA ASN A 23 11.69 -6.80 -10.11
C ASN A 23 11.04 -5.74 -9.22
N ILE A 24 11.60 -5.46 -8.04
CA ILE A 24 11.27 -4.29 -7.24
C ILE A 24 11.71 -3.04 -8.01
N LEU A 25 10.93 -1.96 -7.92
CA LEU A 25 11.29 -0.69 -8.55
C LEU A 25 12.63 -0.19 -8.02
N ARG A 26 13.49 0.28 -8.92
CA ARG A 26 14.77 0.87 -8.51
C ARG A 26 14.54 2.07 -7.59
N GLY A 27 15.17 2.06 -6.42
CA GLY A 27 15.02 3.11 -5.41
C GLY A 27 13.73 3.03 -4.59
N ASP A 28 12.96 1.95 -4.69
CA ASP A 28 11.87 1.66 -3.77
C ASP A 28 12.44 1.08 -2.48
N ASP A 29 12.03 1.62 -1.34
CA ASP A 29 12.55 1.24 -0.02
C ASP A 29 11.50 0.48 0.81
N ASP A 30 10.33 0.22 0.22
CA ASP A 30 9.23 -0.47 0.87
C ASP A 30 8.68 -1.65 0.05
N ILE A 31 7.97 -2.53 0.74
CA ILE A 31 7.20 -3.61 0.15
C ILE A 31 5.76 -3.46 0.59
N ASP A 32 4.90 -3.18 -0.36
CA ASP A 32 3.47 -3.02 -0.15
C ASP A 32 2.75 -4.36 -0.19
N VAL A 33 2.00 -4.67 0.86
CA VAL A 33 1.17 -5.88 0.95
C VAL A 33 -0.24 -5.51 1.37
N LEU A 34 -1.23 -6.00 0.62
CA LEU A 34 -2.65 -5.81 0.93
C LEU A 34 -3.23 -7.10 1.53
N ILE A 35 -3.88 -7.02 2.69
CA ILE A 35 -4.35 -8.15 3.50
C ILE A 35 -5.79 -7.93 3.93
N ASP A 36 -6.62 -8.99 3.95
CA ASP A 36 -7.98 -8.90 4.50
C ASP A 36 -7.91 -8.56 6.01
N ILE A 37 -8.66 -7.52 6.42
CA ILE A 37 -8.64 -7.00 7.79
C ILE A 37 -9.04 -8.03 8.84
N LYS A 38 -9.84 -9.04 8.48
CA LYS A 38 -10.22 -10.12 9.39
C LYS A 38 -9.01 -10.90 9.92
N PHE A 39 -7.89 -10.90 9.19
CA PHE A 39 -6.66 -11.56 9.62
C PHE A 39 -5.74 -10.66 10.45
N LYS A 40 -6.06 -9.37 10.64
CA LYS A 40 -5.18 -8.42 11.33
C LYS A 40 -4.74 -8.89 12.71
N LYS A 41 -5.68 -9.38 13.53
CA LYS A 41 -5.34 -9.87 14.89
C LYS A 41 -4.33 -11.02 14.84
N LYS A 42 -4.49 -11.95 13.91
CA LYS A 42 -3.57 -13.07 13.70
C LYS A 42 -2.21 -12.61 13.21
N ILE A 43 -2.18 -11.70 12.24
CA ILE A 43 -0.93 -11.08 11.74
C ILE A 43 -0.18 -10.40 12.88
N LEU A 44 -0.85 -9.61 13.72
CA LEU A 44 -0.22 -8.95 14.87
C LEU A 44 0.43 -9.95 15.84
N LYS A 45 -0.23 -11.08 16.13
CA LYS A 45 0.36 -12.15 16.97
C LYS A 45 1.64 -12.71 16.36
N ILE A 46 1.67 -12.90 15.04
CA ILE A 46 2.85 -13.40 14.33
C ILE A 46 3.96 -12.36 14.31
N LEU A 47 3.62 -11.09 14.01
CA LEU A 47 4.59 -9.99 13.95
C LEU A 47 5.33 -9.77 15.27
N LYS A 48 4.66 -9.97 16.41
CA LYS A 48 5.30 -9.91 17.75
C LYS A 48 6.43 -10.94 17.93
N LYS A 49 6.34 -12.07 17.23
CA LYS A 49 7.36 -13.16 17.29
C LYS A 49 8.52 -12.97 16.31
N LEU A 50 8.41 -12.01 15.36
CA LEU A 50 9.46 -11.77 14.38
C LEU A 50 10.62 -10.99 15.00
N LYS A 51 11.82 -11.60 15.00
CA LYS A 51 13.05 -10.97 15.49
C LYS A 51 13.64 -9.93 14.52
N ILE A 52 13.40 -10.09 13.21
CA ILE A 52 14.01 -9.26 12.14
C ILE A 52 13.33 -7.91 12.01
N PHE A 53 12.02 -7.83 12.24
CA PHE A 53 11.24 -6.62 12.07
C PHE A 53 10.64 -6.14 13.40
N LYS A 54 10.38 -4.85 13.49
CA LYS A 54 9.59 -4.21 14.55
C LYS A 54 8.48 -3.37 13.93
N ILE A 55 7.37 -3.25 14.64
CA ILE A 55 6.26 -2.38 14.24
C ILE A 55 6.67 -0.92 14.46
N ASN A 56 6.49 -0.09 13.44
CA ASN A 56 6.64 1.35 13.56
C ASN A 56 5.43 1.95 14.27
N LYS A 57 5.54 2.19 15.58
CA LYS A 57 4.44 2.71 16.39
C LYS A 57 3.97 4.12 16.00
N LYS A 58 4.79 4.88 15.26
CA LYS A 58 4.46 6.27 14.86
C LYS A 58 3.44 6.35 13.74
N VAL A 59 3.29 5.28 12.94
CA VAL A 59 2.44 5.29 11.75
C VAL A 59 1.42 4.14 11.71
N ILE A 60 1.21 3.47 12.84
CA ILE A 60 0.18 2.41 12.96
C ILE A 60 -1.22 3.01 13.10
N ASN A 61 -2.18 2.44 12.36
CA ASN A 61 -3.60 2.74 12.55
C ASN A 61 -4.48 1.49 12.34
N LYS A 62 -5.80 1.66 12.32
CA LYS A 62 -6.76 0.56 12.14
C LYS A 62 -6.52 -0.23 10.84
N TYR A 63 -6.13 0.43 9.76
CA TYR A 63 -6.04 -0.15 8.41
C TYR A 63 -4.61 -0.25 7.88
N PHE A 64 -3.61 0.11 8.69
CA PHE A 64 -2.23 0.14 8.26
C PHE A 64 -1.24 -0.22 9.37
N ILE A 65 -0.20 -0.98 9.03
CA ILE A 65 0.94 -1.29 9.88
C ILE A 65 2.20 -1.22 9.04
N GLN A 66 3.15 -0.40 9.46
CA GLN A 66 4.49 -0.41 8.87
C GLN A 66 5.44 -1.22 9.74
N LEU A 67 6.17 -2.10 9.10
CA LEU A 67 7.28 -2.84 9.70
C LEU A 67 8.60 -2.21 9.28
N VAL A 68 9.50 -2.07 10.25
CA VAL A 68 10.86 -1.56 10.03
C VAL A 68 11.84 -2.67 10.38
N ARG A 69 12.85 -2.87 9.55
CA ARG A 69 13.92 -3.81 9.85
C ARG A 69 14.68 -3.36 11.10
N ARG A 70 14.98 -4.28 12.02
CA ARG A 70 15.71 -3.95 13.26
C ARG A 70 17.16 -3.55 13.02
N ASN A 71 17.79 -4.09 11.98
CA ASN A 71 19.14 -3.69 11.58
C ASN A 71 19.09 -2.30 10.93
N LYS A 72 19.72 -1.32 11.56
CA LYS A 72 19.72 0.09 11.14
C LYS A 72 20.51 0.37 9.85
N LYS A 73 21.39 -0.53 9.41
CA LYS A 73 22.21 -0.35 8.21
C LYS A 73 21.38 -0.35 6.91
N ILE A 74 20.22 -1.00 6.92
CA ILE A 74 19.35 -1.11 5.74
C ILE A 74 17.96 -0.58 6.12
N LYS A 75 17.60 0.56 5.55
CA LYS A 75 16.23 1.12 5.68
C LYS A 75 15.30 0.38 4.72
N THR A 76 14.70 -0.70 5.17
CA THR A 76 13.67 -1.42 4.43
C THR A 76 12.40 -1.43 5.24
N PHE A 77 11.30 -1.09 4.60
CA PHE A 77 9.98 -1.08 5.19
C PHE A 77 9.13 -2.20 4.58
N VAL A 78 8.18 -2.71 5.35
CA VAL A 78 7.08 -3.54 4.82
C VAL A 78 5.79 -2.89 5.26
N ASP A 79 5.02 -2.45 4.30
CA ASP A 79 3.77 -1.73 4.51
C ASP A 79 2.59 -2.68 4.33
N LEU A 80 1.91 -2.95 5.45
CA LEU A 80 0.75 -3.83 5.50
C LEU A 80 -0.52 -2.99 5.50
N TYR A 81 -1.22 -2.99 4.38
CA TYR A 81 -2.53 -2.37 4.22
C TYR A 81 -3.62 -3.39 4.49
N PHE A 82 -4.66 -3.02 5.21
CA PHE A 82 -5.77 -3.90 5.54
C PHE A 82 -7.04 -3.46 4.82
N TYR A 83 -7.54 -4.33 3.93
CA TYR A 83 -8.77 -4.08 3.18
C TYR A 83 -9.99 -4.73 3.85
N ILE A 84 -11.14 -4.15 3.60
CA ILE A 84 -12.44 -4.71 3.97
C ILE A 84 -13.01 -5.46 2.76
N ASN A 85 -13.40 -6.72 2.97
CA ASN A 85 -14.07 -7.53 1.96
C ASN A 85 -15.50 -7.85 2.39
N ASN A 86 -16.44 -7.00 2.01
CA ASN A 86 -17.86 -7.27 2.18
C ASN A 86 -18.36 -8.14 1.02
N SER A 87 -18.99 -9.28 1.32
CA SER A 87 -19.51 -10.22 0.30
C SER A 87 -20.52 -9.58 -0.67
N LYS A 88 -21.34 -8.65 -0.19
CA LYS A 88 -22.36 -7.95 -0.98
C LYS A 88 -21.79 -6.97 -2.01
N ASN A 89 -20.56 -6.49 -1.82
CA ASN A 89 -19.96 -5.51 -2.70
C ASN A 89 -19.19 -6.17 -3.86
N LYS A 90 -19.18 -5.54 -5.05
CA LYS A 90 -18.37 -5.95 -6.22
C LYS A 90 -16.90 -5.51 -6.10
N TYR A 91 -16.53 -4.82 -5.02
CA TYR A 91 -15.19 -4.31 -4.74
C TYR A 91 -14.76 -4.65 -3.31
N ILE A 92 -13.45 -4.59 -3.07
CA ILE A 92 -12.87 -4.51 -1.74
C ILE A 92 -12.53 -3.05 -1.44
N GLU A 93 -12.54 -2.68 -0.15
CA GLU A 93 -12.27 -1.33 0.31
C GLU A 93 -10.88 -1.27 0.96
N GLU A 94 -9.99 -0.49 0.38
CA GLU A 94 -8.73 -0.10 1.02
C GLU A 94 -8.89 1.32 1.58
N LYS A 95 -8.70 1.46 2.89
CA LYS A 95 -8.84 2.75 3.59
C LYS A 95 -7.48 3.37 3.82
N HIS A 96 -7.04 4.14 2.85
CA HIS A 96 -5.78 4.86 2.88
C HIS A 96 -5.85 6.07 3.81
N ASN A 97 -5.82 5.81 5.11
CA ASN A 97 -5.98 6.84 6.16
C ASN A 97 -4.73 7.67 6.43
N PHE A 98 -3.81 7.80 5.47
CA PHE A 98 -2.54 8.45 5.76
C PHE A 98 -2.65 9.94 6.08
N LEU A 99 -3.75 10.62 5.75
CA LEU A 99 -3.86 12.07 5.92
C LEU A 99 -5.32 12.57 6.02
N SER A 100 -6.27 11.73 6.37
CA SER A 100 -7.68 12.11 6.42
C SER A 100 -8.08 12.98 7.62
N SER A 101 -7.15 13.30 8.52
CA SER A 101 -7.43 14.23 9.62
C SER A 101 -7.66 15.67 9.17
N ILE A 102 -7.30 16.04 7.94
CA ILE A 102 -7.45 17.41 7.42
C ILE A 102 -8.57 17.52 6.39
N ASN A 103 -8.95 16.43 5.72
CA ASN A 103 -10.07 16.41 4.79
C ASN A 103 -11.06 15.31 5.20
N LEU A 104 -12.22 15.71 5.68
CA LEU A 104 -13.33 14.89 6.17
C LEU A 104 -13.93 13.91 5.13
N LYS A 105 -13.44 13.87 3.91
CA LYS A 105 -13.84 12.89 2.90
C LYS A 105 -12.95 11.66 3.03
N SER A 106 -13.55 10.54 3.41
CA SER A 106 -12.89 9.24 3.55
C SER A 106 -12.17 8.86 2.24
N HIS A 107 -10.85 8.79 2.29
CA HIS A 107 -10.05 8.28 1.19
C HIS A 107 -10.11 6.75 1.16
N THR A 108 -11.27 6.23 0.77
CA THR A 108 -11.48 4.80 0.58
C THR A 108 -11.28 4.46 -0.89
N LEU A 109 -10.34 3.58 -1.18
CA LEU A 109 -10.13 3.06 -2.52
C LEU A 109 -11.00 1.83 -2.73
N HIS A 110 -11.89 1.85 -3.71
CA HIS A 110 -12.68 0.71 -4.15
C HIS A 110 -11.93 -0.06 -5.23
N ILE A 111 -11.49 -1.28 -4.93
CA ILE A 111 -10.75 -2.11 -5.87
C ILE A 111 -11.69 -3.22 -6.38
N PRO A 112 -11.97 -3.30 -7.68
CA PRO A 112 -12.87 -4.32 -8.22
C PRO A 112 -12.41 -5.74 -7.89
N LYS A 113 -13.24 -6.56 -7.26
CA LYS A 113 -12.92 -7.94 -6.86
C LYS A 113 -12.45 -8.80 -8.03
N LYS A 114 -13.02 -8.61 -9.22
CA LYS A 114 -12.64 -9.32 -10.45
C LYS A 114 -11.18 -9.10 -10.88
N LEU A 115 -10.52 -8.02 -10.41
CA LEU A 115 -9.10 -7.75 -10.65
C LEU A 115 -8.22 -8.46 -9.62
N VAL A 116 -8.75 -8.71 -8.43
CA VAL A 116 -8.01 -9.23 -7.28
C VAL A 116 -8.15 -10.74 -7.16
N PHE A 117 -9.37 -11.26 -7.23
CA PHE A 117 -9.65 -12.67 -6.95
C PHE A 117 -9.85 -13.52 -8.23
N PRO A 118 -9.47 -14.81 -8.16
CA PRO A 118 -8.72 -15.46 -7.09
C PRO A 118 -7.26 -14.97 -7.05
N ILE A 119 -6.71 -14.83 -5.84
CA ILE A 119 -5.29 -14.49 -5.66
C ILE A 119 -4.44 -15.67 -6.15
N LYS A 120 -3.36 -15.38 -6.87
CA LYS A 120 -2.47 -16.37 -7.48
C LYS A 120 -1.08 -16.33 -6.86
N LYS A 121 -0.41 -17.47 -6.82
CA LYS A 121 1.02 -17.53 -6.51
C LYS A 121 1.82 -16.97 -7.69
N SER A 122 2.82 -16.14 -7.41
CA SER A 122 3.73 -15.67 -8.47
C SER A 122 4.51 -16.86 -9.04
N LYS A 123 4.65 -16.91 -10.37
CA LYS A 123 5.48 -17.90 -11.04
C LYS A 123 6.97 -17.61 -10.88
N LYS A 124 7.35 -16.34 -10.73
CA LYS A 124 8.73 -15.88 -10.70
C LYS A 124 9.30 -15.79 -9.28
N PHE A 125 8.48 -15.37 -8.32
CA PHE A 125 8.93 -15.12 -6.96
C PHE A 125 8.29 -16.12 -6.01
N GLU A 126 9.14 -16.90 -5.36
CA GLU A 126 8.69 -17.89 -4.40
C GLU A 126 7.97 -17.23 -3.21
N ASN A 127 6.86 -17.82 -2.77
CA ASN A 127 6.04 -17.35 -1.65
C ASN A 127 5.45 -15.93 -1.79
N VAL A 128 5.47 -15.36 -3.00
CA VAL A 128 4.82 -14.09 -3.33
C VAL A 128 3.46 -14.37 -3.98
N TYR A 129 2.44 -13.69 -3.49
CA TYR A 129 1.09 -13.75 -4.04
C TYR A 129 0.76 -12.46 -4.77
N ILE A 130 0.11 -12.61 -5.92
CA ILE A 130 -0.28 -11.51 -6.82
C ILE A 130 -1.80 -11.56 -7.07
N PRO A 131 -2.43 -10.43 -7.40
CA PRO A 131 -3.83 -10.40 -7.78
C PRO A 131 -4.09 -11.18 -9.07
N ASN A 132 -5.35 -11.55 -9.31
CA ASN A 132 -5.75 -12.33 -10.51
C ASN A 132 -5.34 -11.69 -11.82
N LYS A 133 -5.62 -10.39 -11.97
CA LYS A 133 -5.36 -9.60 -13.18
C LYS A 133 -4.36 -8.46 -12.88
N PRO A 134 -3.06 -8.77 -12.65
CA PRO A 134 -2.09 -7.80 -12.13
C PRO A 134 -1.86 -6.63 -13.10
N ILE A 135 -1.81 -6.88 -14.42
CA ILE A 135 -1.67 -5.84 -15.44
C ILE A 135 -2.87 -4.88 -15.41
N ASN A 136 -4.10 -5.43 -15.35
CA ASN A 136 -5.31 -4.61 -15.31
C ASN A 136 -5.42 -3.82 -14.01
N LEU A 137 -4.93 -4.39 -12.89
CA LEU A 137 -4.89 -3.69 -11.63
C LEU A 137 -3.87 -2.54 -11.64
N CYS A 138 -2.67 -2.73 -12.23
CA CYS A 138 -1.72 -1.63 -12.45
C CYS A 138 -2.33 -0.52 -13.34
N ARG A 139 -3.03 -0.89 -14.41
CA ARG A 139 -3.74 0.09 -15.26
C ARG A 139 -4.85 0.82 -14.48
N TYR A 140 -5.56 0.11 -13.60
CA TYR A 140 -6.58 0.71 -12.73
C TYR A 140 -5.97 1.72 -11.76
N LEU A 141 -4.86 1.35 -11.10
CA LEU A 141 -4.21 2.19 -10.08
C LEU A 141 -3.47 3.40 -10.68
N TYR A 142 -2.79 3.22 -11.81
CA TYR A 142 -1.85 4.20 -12.36
C TYR A 142 -2.27 4.76 -13.73
N GLY A 143 -3.45 4.39 -14.22
CA GLY A 143 -3.97 4.87 -15.51
C GLY A 143 -3.37 4.19 -16.73
N LYS A 144 -3.71 4.69 -17.92
CA LYS A 144 -3.30 4.08 -19.21
C LYS A 144 -1.78 4.07 -19.41
N SER A 145 -1.09 5.08 -18.90
CA SER A 145 0.37 5.26 -19.03
C SER A 145 1.21 4.53 -17.98
N TRP A 146 0.63 3.61 -17.22
CA TRP A 146 1.30 2.90 -16.12
C TRP A 146 2.64 2.24 -16.47
N LYS A 147 2.83 1.89 -17.74
CA LYS A 147 4.09 1.31 -18.23
C LYS A 147 5.24 2.32 -18.30
N LYS A 148 4.94 3.61 -18.47
CA LYS A 148 5.97 4.67 -18.50
C LYS A 148 6.40 4.99 -17.08
N PRO A 149 7.70 4.90 -16.73
CA PRO A 149 8.18 5.33 -15.44
C PRO A 149 7.88 6.83 -15.23
N LEU A 150 7.22 7.12 -14.11
CA LEU A 150 7.00 8.49 -13.66
C LEU A 150 7.89 8.70 -12.44
N ASN A 151 8.79 9.67 -12.54
CA ASN A 151 9.65 10.01 -11.42
C ASN A 151 8.82 10.62 -10.29
N LYS A 152 8.90 10.03 -9.07
CA LYS A 152 8.23 10.58 -7.87
C LYS A 152 8.62 12.05 -7.62
N ASN A 153 9.82 12.44 -8.04
CA ASN A 153 10.33 13.81 -7.88
C ASN A 153 9.83 14.78 -8.97
N THR A 154 9.36 14.29 -10.12
CA THR A 154 8.83 15.13 -11.21
C THR A 154 7.34 15.40 -11.12
N GLY A 155 6.72 15.07 -9.99
CA GLY A 155 5.51 15.75 -9.69
C GLY A 155 4.22 15.00 -9.96
N TYR A 156 4.20 13.66 -9.97
CA TYR A 156 2.95 12.91 -9.96
C TYR A 156 2.74 12.19 -8.64
N ARG A 157 1.49 12.15 -8.17
CA ARG A 157 1.05 11.33 -7.03
C ARG A 157 -0.29 10.69 -7.35
N MET A 158 -0.52 9.53 -6.78
CA MET A 158 -1.83 8.93 -6.79
C MET A 158 -2.66 9.51 -5.65
N GLU A 159 -3.86 9.97 -5.96
CA GLU A 159 -4.88 10.35 -4.99
C GLU A 159 -6.14 9.52 -5.21
N ILE A 160 -6.99 9.47 -4.21
CA ILE A 160 -8.28 8.79 -4.30
C ILE A 160 -9.35 9.87 -4.49
N TYR A 161 -10.07 9.78 -5.59
CA TYR A 161 -11.17 10.67 -5.92
C TYR A 161 -12.42 9.84 -6.24
N ASN A 162 -13.53 10.11 -5.55
CA ASN A 162 -14.76 9.31 -5.68
C ASN A 162 -14.51 7.80 -5.61
N ASN A 163 -13.74 7.37 -4.61
CA ASN A 163 -13.34 5.98 -4.36
C ASN A 163 -12.53 5.32 -5.48
N LYS A 164 -12.02 6.10 -6.43
CA LYS A 164 -11.17 5.62 -7.53
C LYS A 164 -9.79 6.26 -7.48
N PRO A 165 -8.75 5.55 -7.94
CA PRO A 165 -7.42 6.14 -8.00
C PRO A 165 -7.35 7.15 -9.14
N LYS A 166 -6.73 8.28 -8.87
CA LYS A 166 -6.46 9.34 -9.84
C LYS A 166 -5.00 9.77 -9.74
N LEU A 167 -4.31 9.75 -10.87
CA LEU A 167 -2.95 10.27 -10.95
C LEU A 167 -3.02 11.79 -11.14
N ILE A 168 -2.48 12.53 -10.17
CA ILE A 168 -2.50 13.99 -10.16
C ILE A 168 -1.08 14.53 -10.32
N LYS A 169 -0.90 15.51 -11.22
CA LYS A 169 0.35 16.24 -11.33
C LYS A 169 0.52 17.11 -10.08
N ARG A 170 1.67 16.99 -9.41
CA ARG A 170 1.99 17.89 -8.30
C ARG A 170 2.25 19.28 -8.86
N SER A 171 1.59 20.31 -8.33
CA SER A 171 2.01 21.69 -8.57
C SER A 171 3.39 21.88 -7.92
N LYS A 172 4.21 22.79 -8.47
CA LYS A 172 5.54 23.13 -7.91
C LYS A 172 5.48 23.53 -6.42
N ILE A 173 4.36 24.08 -5.97
CA ILE A 173 4.07 24.45 -4.58
C ILE A 173 3.83 23.21 -3.67
N GLY A 174 3.44 22.08 -4.25
CA GLY A 174 3.17 20.86 -3.49
C GLY A 174 4.41 20.11 -2.95
N GLY A 175 5.62 20.52 -3.30
CA GLY A 175 6.88 19.97 -2.76
C GLY A 175 7.08 20.24 -1.27
N ILE A 176 6.52 21.33 -0.76
CA ILE A 176 6.53 21.71 0.67
C ILE A 176 5.62 20.77 1.50
N SER A 177 4.72 20.05 0.85
CA SER A 177 3.61 19.40 1.54
C SER A 177 3.98 18.14 2.34
N ARG A 178 5.08 17.43 2.06
CA ARG A 178 5.42 16.22 2.83
C ARG A 178 5.97 16.56 4.21
N SER A 179 6.91 17.48 4.29
CA SER A 179 7.46 17.99 5.56
C SER A 179 6.41 18.78 6.35
N PHE A 180 5.58 19.57 5.66
CA PHE A 180 4.52 20.36 6.29
C PHE A 180 3.39 19.46 6.82
N LYS A 181 2.97 18.46 6.07
CA LYS A 181 1.95 17.49 6.53
C LYS A 181 2.46 16.59 7.66
N GLN A 182 3.74 16.22 7.63
CA GLN A 182 4.38 15.50 8.74
C GLN A 182 4.47 16.39 10.00
N PHE A 183 4.74 17.69 9.82
CA PHE A 183 4.77 18.67 10.89
C PHE A 183 3.40 18.84 11.55
N PHE A 184 2.34 19.04 10.79
CA PHE A 184 0.97 19.11 11.32
C PHE A 184 0.51 17.82 11.97
N TYR A 185 0.78 16.65 11.37
CA TYR A 185 0.47 15.35 11.97
C TYR A 185 1.13 15.18 13.34
N ASN A 186 2.37 15.63 13.50
CA ASN A 186 3.08 15.56 14.76
C ASN A 186 2.57 16.56 15.81
N GLN A 187 2.02 17.68 15.38
CA GLN A 187 1.41 18.69 16.30
C GLN A 187 0.04 18.22 16.83
N TYR A 188 -0.79 17.59 15.97
CA TYR A 188 -2.11 17.10 16.39
C TYR A 188 -2.07 15.84 17.27
N LYS A 189 -0.91 15.15 17.32
CA LYS A 189 -0.71 14.01 18.25
C LYS A 189 -0.24 14.41 19.66
N LYS A 190 0.04 15.68 19.87
CA LYS A 190 0.46 16.20 21.19
C LYS A 190 -0.67 16.82 22.00
N LYS A 191 -1.88 16.81 21.47
CA LYS A 191 -3.13 17.06 22.19
C LYS A 191 -3.90 15.73 22.22
#